data_d5989342028d9c56d4e41452f31fc5c2
#
_entry.id   d5989342028d9c56d4e41452f31fc5c2
#
_cell.length_a   1.000
_cell.length_b   1.000
_cell.length_c   1.000
_cell.angle_alpha   90.00
_cell.angle_beta   90.00
_cell.angle_gamma   90.00
#
_symmetry.space_group_name_H-M   'P 1'
#
loop_
_entity.id
_entity.type
_entity.pdbx_description
1 polymer ?
#
loop_
_entity_poly.entity_id
_entity_poly.type
_entity_poly.pdbx_seq_one_letter_code
_entity_poly.pdbx_strand_id
1 'polypeptide(L)'
;GIGLEVGVGTGRFAAPLGIGMGVEPAKAMAEMARKRGIDVHEARAEALPFGDESFDFVLMVTAICFLENPLQALKEAKRVLKPEGLIIIGMIDRNSPFGRDYERKKTASKFYKRANFHSADEVLSMLRSLNFDHVATHQTIFKSLKEISAVEPFEEGHGKGGFVAIAAKKRA
;
A
#
# COMPACT_ATOMS: atom_id res chain seq x y z
N GLY A 1 -3.12 1.46 18.67
CA GLY A 1 -3.45 2.65 17.89
C GLY A 1 -4.58 2.39 16.90
N ILE A 2 -5.22 3.43 16.40
CA ILE A 2 -6.31 3.35 15.42
C ILE A 2 -5.69 3.37 14.03
N GLY A 3 -5.92 2.29 13.26
CA GLY A 3 -5.40 2.13 11.90
C GLY A 3 -6.46 2.24 10.83
N LEU A 4 -6.04 2.69 9.64
CA LEU A 4 -6.85 2.72 8.41
C LEU A 4 -6.11 1.95 7.32
N GLU A 5 -6.78 1.04 6.61
CA GLU A 5 -6.24 0.52 5.34
C GLU A 5 -6.90 1.22 4.16
N VAL A 6 -6.10 1.89 3.33
CA VAL A 6 -6.53 2.56 2.10
C VAL A 6 -6.33 1.63 0.92
N GLY A 7 -7.40 1.38 0.16
CA GLY A 7 -7.45 0.31 -0.82
C GLY A 7 -7.54 -1.06 -0.15
N VAL A 8 -8.41 -1.20 0.84
CA VAL A 8 -8.53 -2.42 1.66
C VAL A 8 -8.92 -3.65 0.85
N GLY A 9 -9.42 -3.47 -0.36
CA GLY A 9 -9.81 -4.56 -1.24
C GLY A 9 -10.80 -5.51 -0.56
N THR A 10 -10.44 -6.78 -0.48
CA THR A 10 -11.25 -7.80 0.19
C THR A 10 -10.93 -7.95 1.69
N GLY A 11 -10.07 -7.13 2.26
CA GLY A 11 -9.72 -7.12 3.69
C GLY A 11 -8.71 -8.18 4.12
N ARG A 12 -7.93 -8.72 3.19
CA ARG A 12 -6.99 -9.81 3.47
C ARG A 12 -5.78 -9.39 4.33
N PHE A 13 -5.43 -8.12 4.30
CA PHE A 13 -4.34 -7.58 5.13
C PHE A 13 -4.90 -6.93 6.41
N ALA A 14 -5.96 -6.12 6.31
CA ALA A 14 -6.57 -5.47 7.47
C ALA A 14 -7.02 -6.46 8.54
N ALA A 15 -7.78 -7.50 8.15
CA ALA A 15 -8.40 -8.41 9.12
C ALA A 15 -7.36 -9.12 10.02
N PRO A 16 -6.30 -9.79 9.51
CA PRO A 16 -5.32 -10.45 10.36
C PRO A 16 -4.45 -9.47 11.17
N LEU A 17 -4.35 -8.20 10.73
CA LEU A 17 -3.61 -7.15 11.43
C LEU A 17 -4.48 -6.41 12.47
N GLY A 18 -5.76 -6.77 12.59
CA GLY A 18 -6.68 -6.12 13.53
C GLY A 18 -7.05 -4.68 13.14
N ILE A 19 -6.91 -4.32 11.85
CA ILE A 19 -7.33 -3.02 11.33
C ILE A 19 -8.83 -3.07 11.06
N GLY A 20 -9.59 -2.36 11.87
CA GLY A 20 -11.07 -2.38 11.80
C GLY A 20 -11.68 -1.40 10.81
N MET A 21 -10.90 -0.57 10.13
CA MET A 21 -11.41 0.48 9.23
C MET A 21 -10.68 0.47 7.88
N GLY A 22 -11.45 0.61 6.80
CA GLY A 22 -10.90 0.58 5.45
C GLY A 22 -11.61 1.51 4.46
N VAL A 23 -10.92 1.82 3.37
CA VAL A 23 -11.46 2.54 2.20
C VAL A 23 -11.28 1.68 0.96
N GLU A 24 -12.35 1.48 0.19
CA GLU A 24 -12.34 0.72 -1.07
C GLU A 24 -13.42 1.26 -2.01
N PRO A 25 -13.07 1.73 -3.22
CA PRO A 25 -14.06 2.25 -4.16
C PRO A 25 -14.90 1.16 -4.84
N ALA A 26 -14.40 -0.08 -4.92
CA ALA A 26 -15.10 -1.18 -5.59
C ALA A 26 -16.09 -1.86 -4.62
N LYS A 27 -17.37 -1.62 -4.82
CA LYS A 27 -18.46 -2.13 -3.95
C LYS A 27 -18.36 -3.63 -3.64
N ALA A 28 -18.11 -4.46 -4.65
CA ALA A 28 -18.02 -5.91 -4.47
C ALA A 28 -16.85 -6.31 -3.55
N MET A 29 -15.71 -5.61 -3.64
CA MET A 29 -14.57 -5.84 -2.75
C MET A 29 -14.86 -5.34 -1.34
N ALA A 30 -15.45 -4.14 -1.22
CA ALA A 30 -15.86 -3.57 0.06
C ALA A 30 -16.81 -4.50 0.83
N GLU A 31 -17.79 -5.11 0.14
CA GLU A 31 -18.70 -6.09 0.75
C GLU A 31 -17.96 -7.33 1.29
N MET A 32 -16.92 -7.80 0.58
CA MET A 32 -16.10 -8.91 1.05
C MET A 32 -15.28 -8.54 2.30
N ALA A 33 -14.75 -7.32 2.35
CA ALA A 33 -14.03 -6.83 3.51
C ALA A 33 -14.97 -6.63 4.73
N ARG A 34 -16.18 -6.13 4.52
CA ARG A 34 -17.21 -6.02 5.58
C ARG A 34 -17.56 -7.39 6.19
N LYS A 35 -17.62 -8.46 5.37
CA LYS A 35 -17.81 -9.83 5.87
C LYS A 35 -16.66 -10.34 6.75
N ARG A 36 -15.49 -9.69 6.70
CA ARG A 36 -14.34 -9.94 7.57
C ARG A 36 -14.32 -9.06 8.82
N GLY A 37 -15.38 -8.28 9.04
CA GLY A 37 -15.53 -7.42 10.21
C GLY A 37 -14.87 -6.05 10.08
N ILE A 38 -14.53 -5.62 8.87
CA ILE A 38 -13.95 -4.31 8.61
C ILE A 38 -15.05 -3.32 8.28
N ASP A 39 -15.05 -2.15 8.94
CA ASP A 39 -15.90 -1.02 8.57
C ASP A 39 -15.32 -0.35 7.33
N VAL A 40 -15.99 -0.51 6.18
CA VAL A 40 -15.48 -0.03 4.89
C VAL A 40 -16.28 1.13 4.36
N HIS A 41 -15.60 2.24 4.11
CA HIS A 41 -16.12 3.40 3.41
C HIS A 41 -15.86 3.27 1.91
N GLU A 42 -16.92 3.36 1.09
CA GLU A 42 -16.80 3.35 -0.36
C GLU A 42 -16.35 4.73 -0.84
N ALA A 43 -15.06 4.94 -0.91
CA ALA A 43 -14.42 6.19 -1.30
C ALA A 43 -13.10 5.95 -2.00
N ARG A 44 -12.54 7.01 -2.59
CA ARG A 44 -11.25 6.98 -3.26
C ARG A 44 -10.13 7.42 -2.31
N ALA A 45 -8.93 6.88 -2.52
CA ALA A 45 -7.75 7.23 -1.74
C ALA A 45 -7.38 8.73 -1.85
N GLU A 46 -7.71 9.36 -2.99
CA GLU A 46 -7.46 10.77 -3.26
C GLU A 46 -8.41 11.74 -2.53
N ALA A 47 -9.46 11.22 -1.87
CA ALA A 47 -10.45 12.00 -1.11
C ALA A 47 -10.99 11.14 0.03
N LEU A 48 -10.25 11.04 1.13
CA LEU A 48 -10.59 10.20 2.27
C LEU A 48 -11.73 10.83 3.10
N PRO A 49 -12.81 10.08 3.44
CA PRO A 49 -13.98 10.60 4.12
C PRO A 49 -13.80 10.69 5.65
N PHE A 50 -12.62 11.13 6.08
CA PHE A 50 -12.26 11.25 7.50
C PHE A 50 -11.71 12.63 7.82
N GLY A 51 -11.87 13.05 9.07
CA GLY A 51 -11.28 14.28 9.58
C GLY A 51 -9.75 14.21 9.63
N ASP A 52 -9.12 15.39 9.80
CA ASP A 52 -7.69 15.48 10.01
C ASP A 52 -7.29 14.74 11.29
N GLU A 53 -6.08 14.20 11.30
CA GLU A 53 -5.44 13.62 12.50
C GLU A 53 -6.28 12.54 13.23
N SER A 54 -7.01 11.72 12.44
CA SER A 54 -7.90 10.68 12.96
C SER A 54 -7.19 9.35 13.27
N PHE A 55 -6.06 9.06 12.60
CA PHE A 55 -5.43 7.76 12.65
C PHE A 55 -3.98 7.80 13.17
N ASP A 56 -3.60 6.77 13.92
CA ASP A 56 -2.22 6.58 14.38
C ASP A 56 -1.35 6.00 13.25
N PHE A 57 -1.95 5.19 12.36
CA PHE A 57 -1.27 4.69 11.17
C PHE A 57 -2.21 4.49 9.99
N VAL A 58 -1.65 4.58 8.79
CA VAL A 58 -2.31 4.27 7.51
C VAL A 58 -1.52 3.16 6.82
N LEU A 59 -2.22 2.11 6.40
CA LEU A 59 -1.67 1.01 5.61
C LEU A 59 -2.17 1.11 4.16
N MET A 60 -1.29 0.89 3.19
CA MET A 60 -1.62 0.71 1.77
C MET A 60 -0.87 -0.52 1.26
N VAL A 61 -1.57 -1.61 0.96
CA VAL A 61 -0.94 -2.82 0.40
C VAL A 61 -1.45 -3.09 -1.00
N THR A 62 -0.54 -3.12 -1.97
CA THR A 62 -0.82 -3.29 -3.41
C THR A 62 -1.88 -2.33 -3.98
N ALA A 63 -2.11 -1.21 -3.31
CA ALA A 63 -3.10 -0.21 -3.70
C ALA A 63 -2.50 0.90 -4.57
N ILE A 64 -1.27 1.33 -4.30
CA ILE A 64 -0.65 2.50 -4.93
C ILE A 64 -0.56 2.41 -6.46
N CYS A 65 -0.41 1.20 -7.00
CA CYS A 65 -0.34 0.98 -8.45
C CYS A 65 -1.70 1.16 -9.18
N PHE A 66 -2.80 1.23 -8.45
CA PHE A 66 -4.15 1.44 -9.01
C PHE A 66 -4.66 2.87 -8.84
N LEU A 67 -3.92 3.74 -8.17
CA LEU A 67 -4.33 5.12 -7.93
C LEU A 67 -4.15 5.98 -9.18
N GLU A 68 -5.11 6.84 -9.45
CA GLU A 68 -5.01 7.82 -10.55
C GLU A 68 -4.01 8.93 -10.21
N ASN A 69 -4.01 9.36 -8.95
CA ASN A 69 -3.08 10.37 -8.45
C ASN A 69 -2.45 9.92 -7.12
N PRO A 70 -1.35 9.13 -7.17
CA PRO A 70 -0.68 8.64 -5.98
C PRO A 70 -0.24 9.75 -5.02
N LEU A 71 0.25 10.88 -5.56
CA LEU A 71 0.69 12.00 -4.72
C LEU A 71 -0.47 12.62 -3.94
N GLN A 72 -1.65 12.76 -4.56
CA GLN A 72 -2.84 13.26 -3.88
C GLN A 72 -3.32 12.27 -2.80
N ALA A 73 -3.30 10.97 -3.09
CA ALA A 73 -3.63 9.96 -2.09
C ALA A 73 -2.68 9.98 -0.88
N LEU A 74 -1.38 10.18 -1.12
CA LEU A 74 -0.40 10.33 -0.03
C LEU A 74 -0.60 11.63 0.76
N LYS A 75 -1.06 12.73 0.13
CA LYS A 75 -1.47 13.96 0.83
C LYS A 75 -2.67 13.70 1.74
N GLU A 76 -3.68 12.99 1.26
CA GLU A 76 -4.83 12.61 2.05
C GLU A 76 -4.45 11.69 3.22
N ALA A 77 -3.58 10.69 2.97
CA ALA A 77 -3.05 9.85 4.03
C ALA A 77 -2.32 10.69 5.09
N LYS A 78 -1.52 11.66 4.66
CA LYS A 78 -0.84 12.59 5.58
C LYS A 78 -1.84 13.43 6.39
N ARG A 79 -2.90 13.93 5.76
CA ARG A 79 -3.92 14.74 6.40
C ARG A 79 -4.61 13.99 7.54
N VAL A 80 -5.02 12.75 7.27
CA VAL A 80 -5.76 11.94 8.25
C VAL A 80 -4.85 11.30 9.33
N LEU A 81 -3.54 11.25 9.12
CA LEU A 81 -2.58 10.82 10.14
C LEU A 81 -2.41 11.88 11.23
N LYS A 82 -2.39 11.44 12.47
CA LYS A 82 -1.97 12.25 13.61
C LYS A 82 -0.50 12.70 13.45
N PRO A 83 -0.05 13.75 14.16
CA PRO A 83 1.38 14.03 14.29
C PRO A 83 2.13 12.77 14.75
N GLU A 84 3.30 12.51 14.18
CA GLU A 84 4.11 11.31 14.44
C GLU A 84 3.48 9.98 13.98
N GLY A 85 2.30 10.02 13.34
CA GLY A 85 1.64 8.84 12.78
C GLY A 85 2.41 8.22 11.62
N LEU A 86 2.23 6.92 11.41
CA LEU A 86 2.97 6.14 10.43
C LEU A 86 2.15 5.90 9.16
N ILE A 87 2.77 6.03 8.01
CA ILE A 87 2.29 5.41 6.77
C ILE A 87 3.14 4.18 6.45
N ILE A 88 2.49 3.10 6.08
CA ILE A 88 3.13 1.84 5.69
C ILE A 88 2.61 1.46 4.30
N ILE A 89 3.51 1.33 3.34
CA ILE A 89 3.18 1.02 1.94
C ILE A 89 3.82 -0.30 1.56
N GLY A 90 3.00 -1.30 1.24
CA GLY A 90 3.43 -2.56 0.63
C GLY A 90 3.18 -2.53 -0.87
N MET A 91 4.20 -2.78 -1.68
CA MET A 91 4.11 -2.62 -3.12
C MET A 91 4.98 -3.61 -3.90
N ILE A 92 4.61 -3.84 -5.16
CA ILE A 92 5.49 -4.49 -6.13
C ILE A 92 6.47 -3.42 -6.65
N ASP A 93 7.76 -3.62 -6.44
CA ASP A 93 8.79 -2.70 -6.94
C ASP A 93 9.04 -2.93 -8.43
N ARG A 94 8.66 -1.95 -9.27
CA ARG A 94 8.85 -2.00 -10.72
C ARG A 94 10.30 -2.29 -11.13
N ASN A 95 11.27 -1.82 -10.37
CA ASN A 95 12.69 -1.98 -10.69
C ASN A 95 13.27 -3.32 -10.26
N SER A 96 12.53 -4.15 -9.51
CA SER A 96 12.93 -5.52 -9.22
C SER A 96 12.78 -6.43 -10.45
N PRO A 97 13.48 -7.58 -10.51
CA PRO A 97 13.27 -8.58 -11.57
C PRO A 97 11.82 -9.04 -11.66
N PHE A 98 11.18 -9.25 -10.51
CA PHE A 98 9.78 -9.63 -10.40
C PHE A 98 8.85 -8.54 -10.93
N GLY A 99 9.08 -7.27 -10.55
CA GLY A 99 8.28 -6.14 -11.00
C GLY A 99 8.39 -5.89 -12.50
N ARG A 100 9.57 -6.04 -13.08
CA ARG A 100 9.77 -5.96 -14.54
C ARG A 100 9.00 -7.06 -15.28
N ASP A 101 8.91 -8.26 -14.74
CA ASP A 101 8.11 -9.34 -15.32
C ASP A 101 6.60 -9.03 -15.27
N TYR A 102 6.13 -8.49 -14.15
CA TYR A 102 4.74 -8.02 -14.00
C TYR A 102 4.42 -6.89 -14.97
N GLU A 103 5.30 -5.90 -15.15
CA GLU A 103 5.13 -4.80 -16.10
C GLU A 103 5.01 -5.31 -17.55
N ARG A 104 5.83 -6.30 -17.94
CA ARG A 104 5.75 -6.91 -19.28
C ARG A 104 4.45 -7.68 -19.50
N LYS A 105 3.93 -8.35 -18.48
CA LYS A 105 2.79 -9.26 -18.55
C LYS A 105 1.46 -8.61 -18.18
N LYS A 106 1.46 -7.38 -17.70
CA LYS A 106 0.26 -6.74 -17.13
C LYS A 106 -0.90 -6.64 -18.10
N THR A 107 -0.65 -6.44 -19.40
CA THR A 107 -1.70 -6.34 -20.42
C THR A 107 -2.52 -7.64 -20.57
N ALA A 108 -1.92 -8.79 -20.31
CA ALA A 108 -2.58 -10.09 -20.32
C ALA A 108 -3.26 -10.43 -18.98
N SER A 109 -3.00 -9.66 -17.92
CA SER A 109 -3.58 -9.87 -16.60
C SER A 109 -4.95 -9.23 -16.49
N LYS A 110 -5.94 -9.97 -16.02
CA LYS A 110 -7.26 -9.40 -15.68
C LYS A 110 -7.16 -8.40 -14.53
N PHE A 111 -6.26 -8.62 -13.59
CA PHE A 111 -6.11 -7.85 -12.37
C PHE A 111 -5.20 -6.62 -12.57
N TYR A 112 -4.02 -6.82 -13.16
CA TYR A 112 -3.01 -5.76 -13.30
C TYR A 112 -3.06 -4.97 -14.61
N LYS A 113 -4.02 -5.24 -15.49
CA LYS A 113 -4.13 -4.56 -16.81
C LYS A 113 -4.12 -3.03 -16.70
N ARG A 114 -4.69 -2.49 -15.63
CA ARG A 114 -4.77 -1.04 -15.36
C ARG A 114 -3.77 -0.57 -14.31
N ALA A 115 -2.88 -1.44 -13.84
CA ALA A 115 -1.89 -1.05 -12.85
C ALA A 115 -0.82 -0.17 -13.47
N ASN A 116 -0.43 0.86 -12.73
CA ASN A 116 0.74 1.67 -13.01
C ASN A 116 1.77 1.40 -11.90
N PHE A 117 2.68 0.47 -12.14
CA PHE A 117 3.68 0.09 -11.16
C PHE A 117 4.69 1.22 -10.95
N HIS A 118 5.02 1.49 -9.70
CA HIS A 118 6.04 2.44 -9.28
C HIS A 118 7.30 1.71 -8.80
N SER A 119 8.44 2.39 -8.88
CA SER A 119 9.63 1.93 -8.17
C SER A 119 9.57 2.36 -6.69
N ALA A 120 10.30 1.65 -5.84
CA ALA A 120 10.46 2.06 -4.45
C ALA A 120 11.07 3.47 -4.33
N ASP A 121 12.02 3.82 -5.20
CA ASP A 121 12.63 5.17 -5.24
C ASP A 121 11.62 6.26 -5.56
N GLU A 122 10.69 6.01 -6.50
CA GLU A 122 9.61 6.97 -6.82
C GLU A 122 8.70 7.20 -5.61
N VAL A 123 8.30 6.14 -4.91
CA VAL A 123 7.45 6.25 -3.72
C VAL A 123 8.17 6.95 -2.58
N LEU A 124 9.44 6.62 -2.32
CA LEU A 124 10.27 7.31 -1.35
C LEU A 124 10.44 8.79 -1.67
N SER A 125 10.58 9.15 -2.96
CA SER A 125 10.66 10.53 -3.41
C SER A 125 9.35 11.29 -3.15
N MET A 126 8.19 10.68 -3.44
CA MET A 126 6.88 11.27 -3.13
C MET A 126 6.71 11.49 -1.63
N LEU A 127 7.06 10.53 -0.79
CA LEU A 127 6.98 10.67 0.66
C LEU A 127 7.88 11.80 1.17
N ARG A 128 9.12 11.90 0.68
CA ARG A 128 10.03 13.01 1.02
C ARG A 128 9.46 14.37 0.62
N SER A 129 8.89 14.48 -0.59
CA SER A 129 8.28 15.75 -1.08
C SER A 129 7.10 16.20 -0.22
N LEU A 130 6.46 15.28 0.48
CA LEU A 130 5.38 15.51 1.42
C LEU A 130 5.86 15.67 2.87
N ASN A 131 7.17 15.79 3.11
CA ASN A 131 7.76 15.93 4.45
C ASN A 131 7.40 14.74 5.38
N PHE A 132 7.45 13.52 4.87
CA PHE A 132 7.54 12.34 5.70
C PHE A 132 9.00 12.01 6.01
N ASP A 133 9.28 11.55 7.21
CA ASP A 133 10.57 11.00 7.60
C ASP A 133 10.59 9.49 7.29
N HIS A 134 11.58 9.03 6.55
CA HIS A 134 11.78 7.60 6.30
C HIS A 134 12.13 6.89 7.62
N VAL A 135 11.46 5.77 7.87
CA VAL A 135 11.69 4.92 9.04
C VAL A 135 12.40 3.63 8.65
N ALA A 136 11.84 2.89 7.70
CA ALA A 136 12.39 1.61 7.26
C ALA A 136 11.94 1.27 5.84
N THR A 137 12.76 0.49 5.15
CA THR A 137 12.39 -0.18 3.89
C THR A 137 12.90 -1.61 3.94
N HIS A 138 12.01 -2.56 3.67
CA HIS A 138 12.32 -3.99 3.61
C HIS A 138 11.79 -4.58 2.33
N GLN A 139 12.46 -5.61 1.83
CA GLN A 139 12.12 -6.32 0.61
C GLN A 139 12.07 -7.82 0.83
N THR A 140 11.25 -8.50 0.05
CA THR A 140 11.12 -9.97 0.03
C THR A 140 10.67 -10.42 -1.36
N ILE A 141 10.44 -11.72 -1.57
CA ILE A 141 10.12 -12.34 -2.86
C ILE A 141 11.28 -12.16 -3.85
N PHE A 142 12.35 -12.93 -3.60
CA PHE A 142 13.58 -12.90 -4.41
C PHE A 142 13.54 -13.89 -5.58
N LYS A 143 12.67 -14.90 -5.52
CA LYS A 143 12.47 -15.93 -6.53
C LYS A 143 11.18 -15.72 -7.31
N SER A 144 11.07 -16.36 -8.47
CA SER A 144 9.77 -16.41 -9.15
C SER A 144 8.73 -17.15 -8.30
N LEU A 145 7.45 -16.80 -8.44
CA LEU A 145 6.37 -17.42 -7.65
C LEU A 145 6.30 -18.96 -7.81
N LYS A 146 6.79 -19.49 -8.94
CA LYS A 146 6.84 -20.94 -9.20
C LYS A 146 7.94 -21.64 -8.40
N GLU A 147 8.98 -20.93 -8.00
CA GLU A 147 10.12 -21.47 -7.28
C GLU A 147 10.00 -21.30 -5.76
N ILE A 148 9.02 -20.49 -5.29
CA ILE A 148 8.79 -20.27 -3.87
C ILE A 148 8.07 -21.50 -3.30
N SER A 149 8.77 -22.25 -2.45
CA SER A 149 8.25 -23.41 -1.73
C SER A 149 8.05 -23.21 -0.24
N ALA A 150 8.55 -22.07 0.29
CA ALA A 150 8.44 -21.68 1.70
C ALA A 150 8.45 -20.15 1.81
N VAL A 151 8.16 -19.63 3.00
CA VAL A 151 8.27 -18.20 3.29
C VAL A 151 9.70 -17.76 3.09
N GLU A 152 9.93 -16.79 2.20
CA GLU A 152 11.24 -16.21 1.99
C GLU A 152 11.58 -15.19 3.09
N PRO A 153 12.85 -15.05 3.49
CA PRO A 153 13.27 -14.02 4.44
C PRO A 153 13.05 -12.64 3.84
N PHE A 154 13.06 -11.63 4.69
CA PHE A 154 13.12 -10.23 4.26
C PHE A 154 14.54 -9.67 4.48
N GLU A 155 14.92 -8.70 3.67
CA GLU A 155 16.16 -7.94 3.75
C GLU A 155 15.86 -6.45 3.83
N GLU A 156 16.76 -5.67 4.40
CA GLU A 156 16.70 -4.21 4.31
C GLU A 156 16.89 -3.71 2.88
N GLY A 157 16.27 -2.58 2.55
CA GLY A 157 16.39 -1.92 1.26
C GLY A 157 15.37 -2.42 0.24
N HIS A 158 15.69 -2.19 -1.04
CA HIS A 158 14.84 -2.49 -2.20
C HIS A 158 15.68 -2.77 -3.46
N GLY A 159 15.00 -3.07 -4.57
CA GLY A 159 15.64 -3.26 -5.89
C GLY A 159 15.99 -4.71 -6.23
N LYS A 160 15.94 -5.63 -5.28
CA LYS A 160 16.16 -7.08 -5.48
C LYS A 160 14.86 -7.86 -5.33
N GLY A 161 14.19 -7.68 -4.19
CA GLY A 161 12.93 -8.37 -3.88
C GLY A 161 11.75 -7.77 -4.64
N GLY A 162 10.82 -8.64 -5.06
CA GLY A 162 9.65 -8.24 -5.83
C GLY A 162 8.62 -7.46 -5.03
N PHE A 163 8.55 -7.68 -3.74
CA PHE A 163 7.67 -6.95 -2.82
C PHE A 163 8.50 -6.11 -1.86
N VAL A 164 8.12 -4.84 -1.73
CA VAL A 164 8.78 -3.88 -0.85
C VAL A 164 7.77 -3.29 0.12
N ALA A 165 8.14 -3.22 1.40
CA ALA A 165 7.41 -2.51 2.43
C ALA A 165 8.20 -1.27 2.85
N ILE A 166 7.57 -0.10 2.76
CA ILE A 166 8.14 1.19 3.14
C ILE A 166 7.35 1.74 4.33
N ALA A 167 8.03 2.07 5.40
CA ALA A 167 7.47 2.78 6.54
C ALA A 167 8.04 4.21 6.60
N ALA A 168 7.15 5.18 6.77
CA ALA A 168 7.53 6.58 6.94
C ALA A 168 6.63 7.26 7.98
N LYS A 169 7.16 8.27 8.67
CA LYS A 169 6.51 8.97 9.77
C LYS A 169 6.12 10.40 9.37
N LYS A 170 4.90 10.81 9.67
CA LYS A 170 4.46 12.20 9.52
C LYS A 170 5.22 13.07 10.50
N ARG A 171 5.93 14.08 10.00
CA ARG A 171 6.50 15.13 10.88
C ARG A 171 5.40 15.88 11.61
N ALA A 172 5.69 16.22 12.86
CA ALA A 172 4.84 17.08 13.67
C ALA A 172 4.64 18.47 13.03
#